data_fc67e48d5d7ab1e38727b312c4bbe813
#
_entry.id   fc67e48d5d7ab1e38727b312c4bbe813
#
_cell.length_a   1.000
_cell.length_b   1.000
_cell.length_c   1.000
_cell.angle_alpha   90.00
_cell.angle_beta   90.00
_cell.angle_gamma   90.00
#
_symmetry.space_group_name_H-M   'P 1'
#
loop_
_entity.id
_entity.type
_entity.pdbx_description
1 polymer ?
#
loop_
_entity_poly.entity_id
_entity_poly.type
_entity_poly.pdbx_seq_one_letter_code
_entity_poly.pdbx_strand_id
1 'polypeptide(L)' 'MEIGDIVWRSNSGMGRIIDIRSSSAPYLVYFYKENNRLYNGNDRGPDCRYWWCFRSSLTLVRSVSLCKLIERRRNATS' A
#
# COMPACT_ATOMS: atom_id res chain seq x y z
N MET A 1 2.22 3.12 -9.11
CA MET A 1 2.09 2.20 -7.95
C MET A 1 1.09 1.12 -8.29
N GLU A 2 1.32 -0.07 -7.78
CA GLU A 2 0.53 -1.27 -8.09
C GLU A 2 0.01 -1.91 -6.81
N ILE A 3 -1.02 -2.76 -6.94
CA ILE A 3 -1.49 -3.60 -5.85
C ILE A 3 -0.32 -4.49 -5.38
N GLY A 4 -0.07 -4.53 -4.09
CA GLY A 4 1.04 -5.24 -3.48
C GLY A 4 2.26 -4.38 -3.15
N ASP A 5 2.34 -3.16 -3.69
CA ASP A 5 3.41 -2.24 -3.36
C ASP A 5 3.39 -1.87 -1.88
N ILE A 6 4.58 -1.80 -1.28
CA ILE A 6 4.75 -1.31 0.09
C ILE A 6 4.98 0.20 0.02
N VAL A 7 4.19 0.92 0.78
CA VAL A 7 4.20 2.38 0.81
C VAL A 7 4.28 2.89 2.24
N TRP A 8 4.66 4.16 2.36
CA TRP A 8 4.69 4.86 3.64
C TRP A 8 3.87 6.14 3.53
N ARG A 9 3.12 6.44 4.57
CA ARG A 9 2.35 7.66 4.70
C ARG A 9 2.68 8.35 6.01
N SER A 10 2.88 9.66 5.97
CA SER A 10 3.07 10.47 7.17
C SER A 10 1.90 10.26 8.13
N ASN A 11 2.20 10.11 9.41
CA ASN A 11 1.23 9.88 10.50
C ASN A 11 0.52 8.51 10.48
N SER A 12 0.74 7.70 9.48
CA SER A 12 0.10 6.36 9.38
C SER A 12 1.12 5.24 9.37
N GLY A 13 2.34 5.52 8.91
CA GLY A 13 3.39 4.53 8.83
C GLY A 13 3.36 3.72 7.54
N MET A 14 3.88 2.51 7.59
CA MET A 14 3.98 1.63 6.44
C MET A 14 2.71 0.82 6.22
N GLY A 15 2.43 0.53 4.97
CA GLY A 15 1.31 -0.27 4.57
C GLY A 15 1.49 -0.86 3.19
N ARG A 16 0.48 -1.59 2.74
CA ARG A 16 0.45 -2.23 1.42
C ARG A 16 -0.74 -1.72 0.63
N ILE A 17 -0.55 -1.45 -0.65
CA ILE A 17 -1.66 -1.15 -1.54
C ILE A 17 -2.42 -2.45 -1.81
N ILE A 18 -3.72 -2.47 -1.49
CA ILE A 18 -4.57 -3.65 -1.64
C ILE A 18 -5.66 -3.47 -2.68
N ASP A 19 -5.94 -2.24 -3.10
CA ASP A 19 -6.91 -1.95 -4.13
C ASP A 19 -6.61 -0.61 -4.80
N ILE A 20 -7.09 -0.44 -6.01
CA ILE A 20 -6.94 0.79 -6.80
C ILE A 20 -8.28 1.11 -7.44
N ARG A 21 -8.65 2.39 -7.40
CA ARG A 21 -9.86 2.89 -8.04
C ARG A 21 -9.59 4.16 -8.85
N SER A 22 -10.50 4.49 -9.75
CA SER A 22 -10.46 5.75 -10.49
C SER A 22 -11.05 6.87 -9.64
N SER A 23 -10.19 7.63 -8.96
CA SER A 23 -10.57 8.67 -8.01
C SER A 23 -9.37 9.57 -7.73
N SER A 24 -9.61 10.74 -7.12
CA SER A 24 -8.52 11.60 -6.63
C SER A 24 -7.71 10.94 -5.51
N ALA A 25 -8.33 10.04 -4.74
CA ALA A 25 -7.66 9.21 -3.75
C ALA A 25 -7.72 7.75 -4.24
N PRO A 26 -6.81 7.34 -5.16
CA PRO A 26 -6.99 6.10 -5.90
C PRO A 26 -6.53 4.84 -5.18
N TYR A 27 -5.71 4.95 -4.14
CA TYR A 27 -5.04 3.81 -3.53
C TYR A 27 -5.65 3.46 -2.18
N LEU A 28 -6.18 2.24 -2.06
CA LEU A 28 -6.57 1.69 -0.77
C LEU A 28 -5.35 1.03 -0.14
N VAL A 29 -4.94 1.55 1.00
CA VAL A 29 -3.76 1.06 1.72
C VAL A 29 -4.21 0.38 3.02
N TYR A 30 -3.69 -0.82 3.24
CA TYR A 30 -3.77 -1.51 4.52
C TYR A 30 -2.49 -1.19 5.31
N PHE A 31 -2.63 -0.43 6.38
CA PHE A 31 -1.51 -0.07 7.24
C PHE A 31 -1.22 -1.17 8.25
N TYR A 32 0.05 -1.46 8.47
CA TYR A 32 0.47 -2.55 9.35
C TYR A 32 0.24 -2.25 10.83
N LYS A 33 0.19 -0.98 11.17
CA LYS A 33 -0.09 -0.53 12.52
C LYS A 33 -1.48 0.07 12.59
N GLU A 34 -2.26 -0.37 13.57
CA GLU A 34 -3.55 0.23 13.87
C GLU A 34 -3.39 1.71 14.26
N ASN A 35 -4.26 2.55 13.74
CA ASN A 35 -4.24 3.98 14.00
C ASN A 35 -5.68 4.48 14.17
N ASN A 36 -6.02 4.93 15.37
CA ASN A 36 -7.36 5.43 15.69
C ASN A 36 -7.78 6.66 14.87
N ARG A 37 -6.85 7.30 14.19
CA ARG A 37 -7.14 8.42 13.27
C ARG A 37 -7.59 7.96 11.91
N LEU A 38 -7.32 6.70 11.59
CA LEU A 38 -7.87 6.06 10.41
C LEU A 38 -9.14 5.36 10.86
N TYR A 39 -10.27 5.78 10.39
CA TYR A 39 -11.40 4.87 10.43
C TYR A 39 -11.24 3.93 9.25
N ASN A 40 -11.95 2.86 9.25
CA ASN A 40 -11.80 1.86 8.20
C ASN A 40 -12.35 2.34 6.85
N GLY A 41 -12.31 3.60 6.61
CA GLY A 41 -12.56 4.33 5.38
C GLY A 41 -13.58 3.80 4.37
N ASN A 42 -13.91 2.52 4.38
CA ASN A 42 -14.76 1.85 3.40
C ASN A 42 -15.43 0.59 3.94
N ASP A 43 -15.78 0.57 5.20
CA ASP A 43 -16.48 -0.55 5.84
C ASP A 43 -15.74 -1.89 5.69
N ARG A 44 -14.42 -1.84 5.63
CA ARG A 44 -13.59 -3.02 5.42
C ARG A 44 -13.12 -3.69 6.70
N GLY A 45 -13.67 -3.34 7.82
CA GLY A 45 -13.36 -3.98 9.07
C GLY A 45 -13.24 -3.01 10.23
N PRO A 46 -13.18 -3.51 11.45
CA PRO A 46 -13.19 -2.69 12.66
C PRO A 46 -11.81 -2.20 13.10
N ASP A 47 -10.73 -2.57 12.43
CA ASP A 47 -9.37 -2.42 12.91
C ASP A 47 -8.71 -1.09 12.56
N CYS A 48 -9.42 -0.16 11.94
CA CYS A 48 -8.92 1.18 11.61
C CYS A 48 -7.58 1.18 10.86
N ARG A 49 -7.38 0.24 9.94
CA ARG A 49 -6.13 0.08 9.20
C ARG A 49 -6.24 0.44 7.73
N TYR A 50 -7.43 0.65 7.22
CA TYR A 50 -7.68 0.90 5.79
C TYR A 50 -7.91 2.38 5.54
N TRP A 51 -7.30 2.89 4.47
CA TRP A 51 -7.53 4.27 4.06
C TRP A 51 -7.31 4.43 2.56
N TRP A 52 -8.22 5.14 1.90
CA TRP A 52 -8.04 5.56 0.53
C TRP A 52 -7.13 6.78 0.51
N CYS A 53 -6.00 6.66 -0.14
CA CYS A 53 -4.94 7.67 -0.12
C CYS A 53 -4.73 8.33 -1.46
N PHE A 54 -4.39 9.63 -1.41
CA PHE A 54 -3.85 10.34 -2.56
C PHE A 54 -2.46 9.82 -2.90
N ARG A 55 -2.13 9.80 -4.18
CA ARG A 55 -0.78 9.43 -4.62
C ARG A 55 0.30 10.30 -3.96
N SER A 56 0.05 11.61 -3.86
CA SER A 56 0.98 12.56 -3.26
C SER A 56 1.23 12.34 -1.77
N SER A 57 0.35 11.61 -1.09
CA SER A 57 0.49 11.28 0.34
C SER A 57 1.35 10.05 0.59
N LEU A 58 1.70 9.30 -0.47
CA LEU A 58 2.38 8.02 -0.36
C LEU A 58 3.81 8.11 -0.89
N THR A 59 4.73 7.49 -0.16
CA THR A 59 6.09 7.26 -0.61
C THR A 59 6.25 5.77 -0.89
N LEU A 60 6.70 5.43 -2.09
CA LEU A 60 6.95 4.04 -2.46
C LEU A 60 8.19 3.54 -1.71
N VAL A 61 8.02 2.49 -0.94
CA VAL A 61 9.11 1.85 -0.18
C VAL A 61 9.64 0.63 -0.92
N ARG A 62 8.73 -0.19 -1.46
CA ARG A 62 9.10 -1.41 -2.16
C ARG A 62 8.10 -1.71 -3.26
N SER A 63 8.59 -1.82 -4.49
CA SER A 63 7.76 -2.14 -5.63
C SER A 63 7.63 -3.66 -5.79
N VAL A 64 6.40 -4.13 -5.96
CA VAL A 64 6.13 -5.54 -6.24
C VAL A 64 6.72 -5.95 -7.59
N SER A 65 6.67 -5.08 -8.59
CA SER A 65 7.26 -5.33 -9.90
C SER A 65 8.77 -5.49 -9.83
N LEU A 66 9.45 -4.65 -9.04
CA LEU A 66 10.88 -4.74 -8.83
C LEU A 66 11.27 -6.05 -8.14
N CYS A 67 10.51 -6.47 -7.14
CA CYS A 67 10.73 -7.74 -6.45
C CYS A 67 10.62 -8.92 -7.40
N LYS A 68 9.61 -8.95 -8.26
CA LYS A 68 9.44 -9.99 -9.28
C LYS A 68 10.61 -10.03 -10.26
N LEU A 69 11.12 -8.89 -10.67
CA LEU A 69 12.26 -8.80 -11.58
C LEU A 69 13.53 -9.36 -10.94
N ILE A 70 13.78 -9.06 -9.69
CA ILE A 70 14.92 -9.58 -8.92
C ILE A 70 14.84 -11.11 -8.81
N GLU A 71 13.68 -11.65 -8.50
CA GLU A 71 13.46 -13.10 -8.41
C GLU A 71 13.74 -13.78 -9.75
N ARG A 72 13.27 -13.23 -10.87
CA ARG A 72 13.54 -13.75 -12.20
C ARG A 72 15.03 -13.78 -12.51
N ARG A 73 15.79 -12.75 -12.15
CA ARG A 73 17.23 -12.69 -12.34
C ARG A 73 17.94 -13.75 -11.52
N ARG A 74 17.55 -13.97 -10.28
CA ARG A 74 18.09 -15.03 -9.43
C ARG A 74 17.88 -16.40 -10.06
N ASN A 75 16.68 -16.68 -10.54
CA ASN A 75 16.34 -17.95 -11.17
C ASN A 75 17.10 -18.16 -12.47
N ALA A 76 17.34 -17.11 -13.24
CA ALA A 76 18.08 -17.18 -14.49
C ALA A 76 19.59 -17.45 -14.30
N THR A 77 20.13 -17.10 -13.13
CA THR A 77 21.57 -17.27 -12.83
C THR A 77 21.88 -18.54 -12.04
N SER A 78 20.87 -19.23 -11.63
CA SER A 78 21.02 -20.52 -10.97
C SER A 78 20.94 -21.68 -11.98
#